data_02f8b3ca8b4ef14241b1d9a034d44912
#
_entry.id   02f8b3ca8b4ef14241b1d9a034d44912
#
_cell.length_a   1.000
_cell.length_b   1.000
_cell.length_c   1.000
_cell.angle_alpha   90.00
_cell.angle_beta   90.00
_cell.angle_gamma   90.00
#
_symmetry.space_group_name_H-M   'P 1'
#
loop_
_entity.id
_entity.type
_entity.pdbx_description
1 polymer ?
#
loop_
_entity_poly.entity_id
_entity_poly.type
_entity_poly.pdbx_seq_one_letter_code
_entity_poly.pdbx_strand_id
1 'polypeptide(L)'
;MNRNVHLDNVVKSFVDNLDIDKPIYEMNSDDARRFLVKVQEDGYLDLKASVEDISIFNTLVGDISVRLVKPESCKDEILPLIVYCHGGGWVMGDADVFDMTIKTIAEHTKSAVAFVNYPRAPEFKYPVALNQVFEAVKHFAINGSDYGINSERIAIAGDSAGGNLAIATAIKLNYEGGAKLCFQALIYPVCDADMNTKSYSEFKDGPWLSKKAMEYFFDAYLENKNQKREISVSPLKAEIDDLAGLPPTLIITAENDVLRDEGEEFAQKLIEAGVDTACVRINNTIHDFMLLNSLRKSMATKATYKLICKFLKHALHK
;
A
#
# COMPACT_ATOMS: atom_id res chain seq x y z
N MET A 1 8.65 25.13 -10.57
CA MET A 1 9.21 23.79 -10.38
C MET A 1 10.52 23.89 -9.60
N ASN A 2 10.66 23.12 -8.55
CA ASN A 2 11.86 23.08 -7.74
C ASN A 2 13.04 22.61 -8.60
N ARG A 3 14.23 23.25 -8.53
CA ARG A 3 15.37 22.96 -9.42
C ARG A 3 15.99 21.57 -9.30
N ASN A 4 15.48 20.74 -8.37
CA ASN A 4 16.04 19.41 -8.04
C ASN A 4 15.13 18.25 -8.45
N VAL A 5 14.03 18.47 -9.17
CA VAL A 5 13.12 17.39 -9.60
C VAL A 5 13.58 16.82 -10.93
N HIS A 6 14.07 15.58 -10.92
CA HIS A 6 14.44 14.84 -12.11
C HIS A 6 13.38 13.77 -12.37
N LEU A 7 12.71 13.82 -13.52
CA LEU A 7 11.66 12.87 -13.91
C LEU A 7 12.03 12.22 -15.23
N ASP A 8 11.69 10.94 -15.39
CA ASP A 8 11.74 10.32 -16.71
C ASP A 8 10.68 10.92 -17.64
N ASN A 9 10.82 10.70 -18.93
CA ASN A 9 9.95 11.35 -19.92
C ASN A 9 8.46 10.98 -19.78
N VAL A 10 8.16 9.75 -19.33
CA VAL A 10 6.78 9.29 -19.16
C VAL A 10 6.17 9.97 -17.92
N VAL A 11 6.92 10.00 -16.82
CA VAL A 11 6.50 10.67 -15.58
C VAL A 11 6.36 12.17 -15.80
N LYS A 12 7.32 12.80 -16.50
CA LYS A 12 7.27 14.21 -16.83
C LYS A 12 6.04 14.54 -17.67
N SER A 13 5.77 13.74 -18.72
CA SER A 13 4.59 13.94 -19.57
C SER A 13 3.30 13.81 -18.76
N PHE A 14 3.20 12.86 -17.85
CA PHE A 14 2.05 12.73 -16.96
C PHE A 14 1.85 13.98 -16.11
N VAL A 15 2.89 14.44 -15.42
CA VAL A 15 2.81 15.62 -14.53
C VAL A 15 2.48 16.89 -15.30
N ASP A 16 3.09 17.09 -16.49
CA ASP A 16 2.89 18.29 -17.31
C ASP A 16 1.47 18.36 -17.94
N ASN A 17 0.82 17.22 -18.16
CA ASN A 17 -0.52 17.14 -18.78
C ASN A 17 -1.63 16.86 -17.75
N LEU A 18 -1.31 16.84 -16.46
CA LEU A 18 -2.29 16.58 -15.42
C LEU A 18 -3.26 17.77 -15.30
N ASP A 19 -4.51 17.54 -15.69
CA ASP A 19 -5.59 18.53 -15.62
C ASP A 19 -6.23 18.49 -14.22
N ILE A 20 -5.80 19.41 -13.35
CA ILE A 20 -6.30 19.54 -11.98
C ILE A 20 -6.89 20.93 -11.78
N ASP A 21 -8.22 21.02 -11.74
CA ASP A 21 -8.92 22.28 -11.47
C ASP A 21 -8.57 22.86 -10.10
N LYS A 22 -8.40 21.99 -9.10
CA LYS A 22 -8.03 22.35 -7.73
C LYS A 22 -7.25 21.20 -7.07
N PRO A 23 -6.31 21.51 -6.16
CA PRO A 23 -5.52 20.47 -5.50
C PRO A 23 -6.41 19.60 -4.59
N ILE A 24 -5.96 18.37 -4.35
CA ILE A 24 -6.73 17.34 -3.63
C ILE A 24 -7.17 17.78 -2.24
N TYR A 25 -6.35 18.56 -1.55
CA TYR A 25 -6.64 19.08 -0.21
C TYR A 25 -7.69 20.20 -0.19
N GLU A 26 -8.19 20.65 -1.34
CA GLU A 26 -9.32 21.57 -1.48
C GLU A 26 -10.58 20.84 -1.99
N MET A 27 -10.49 19.53 -2.24
CA MET A 27 -11.61 18.68 -2.64
C MET A 27 -12.31 18.11 -1.40
N ASN A 28 -13.63 17.87 -1.51
CA ASN A 28 -14.30 16.95 -0.58
C ASN A 28 -13.88 15.49 -0.91
N SER A 29 -14.19 14.55 -0.03
CA SER A 29 -13.79 13.14 -0.18
C SER A 29 -14.33 12.50 -1.47
N ASP A 30 -15.57 12.80 -1.86
CA ASP A 30 -16.18 12.25 -3.07
C ASP A 30 -15.55 12.79 -4.34
N ASP A 31 -15.20 14.08 -4.38
CA ASP A 31 -14.48 14.69 -5.50
C ASP A 31 -13.07 14.11 -5.62
N ALA A 32 -12.36 13.92 -4.51
CA ALA A 32 -11.05 13.31 -4.47
C ALA A 32 -11.07 11.85 -4.98
N ARG A 33 -12.08 11.08 -4.59
CA ARG A 33 -12.31 9.70 -5.08
C ARG A 33 -12.55 9.70 -6.60
N ARG A 34 -13.45 10.55 -7.10
CA ARG A 34 -13.73 10.67 -8.54
C ARG A 34 -12.50 11.12 -9.34
N PHE A 35 -11.69 12.02 -8.77
CA PHE A 35 -10.46 12.46 -9.38
C PHE A 35 -9.50 11.27 -9.59
N LEU A 36 -9.27 10.45 -8.58
CA LEU A 36 -8.38 9.29 -8.71
C LEU A 36 -8.91 8.28 -9.74
N VAL A 37 -10.23 8.01 -9.76
CA VAL A 37 -10.86 7.16 -10.79
C VAL A 37 -10.58 7.71 -12.18
N LYS A 38 -10.80 9.02 -12.42
CA LYS A 38 -10.54 9.67 -13.72
C LYS A 38 -9.07 9.54 -14.15
N VAL A 39 -8.13 9.72 -13.23
CA VAL A 39 -6.69 9.59 -13.52
C VAL A 39 -6.32 8.16 -13.93
N GLN A 40 -7.03 7.16 -13.42
CA GLN A 40 -6.79 5.75 -13.71
C GLN A 40 -7.38 5.27 -15.04
N GLU A 41 -8.24 6.04 -15.69
CA GLU A 41 -8.79 5.71 -17.02
C GLU A 41 -7.71 5.70 -18.10
N ASP A 42 -6.73 6.62 -18.02
CA ASP A 42 -5.62 6.66 -18.97
C ASP A 42 -4.64 5.49 -18.72
N GLY A 43 -4.36 4.75 -19.78
CA GLY A 43 -3.44 3.60 -19.72
C GLY A 43 -4.05 2.32 -19.16
N TYR A 44 -5.35 2.30 -18.85
CA TYR A 44 -6.02 1.08 -18.40
C TYR A 44 -5.97 -0.04 -19.45
N LEU A 45 -5.73 -1.27 -18.99
CA LEU A 45 -5.73 -2.50 -19.77
C LEU A 45 -6.53 -3.56 -19.00
N ASP A 46 -7.47 -4.19 -19.66
CA ASP A 46 -8.19 -5.32 -19.07
C ASP A 46 -7.30 -6.56 -19.04
N LEU A 47 -6.74 -6.84 -17.87
CA LEU A 47 -5.88 -7.99 -17.61
C LEU A 47 -6.74 -9.19 -17.20
N LYS A 48 -6.45 -10.36 -17.78
CA LYS A 48 -7.15 -11.60 -17.45
C LYS A 48 -6.77 -12.10 -16.07
N ALA A 49 -7.77 -12.36 -15.23
CA ALA A 49 -7.64 -13.00 -13.93
C ALA A 49 -8.99 -13.56 -13.51
N SER A 50 -9.03 -14.54 -12.62
CA SER A 50 -10.25 -14.91 -11.89
C SER A 50 -10.46 -13.90 -10.77
N VAL A 51 -11.61 -13.25 -10.73
CA VAL A 51 -11.97 -12.21 -9.76
C VAL A 51 -13.26 -12.59 -9.06
N GLU A 52 -13.24 -12.55 -7.74
CA GLU A 52 -14.40 -12.82 -6.89
C GLU A 52 -14.47 -11.77 -5.78
N ASP A 53 -15.62 -11.09 -5.65
CA ASP A 53 -15.88 -10.18 -4.53
C ASP A 53 -16.58 -10.97 -3.43
N ILE A 54 -15.95 -11.04 -2.25
CA ILE A 54 -16.42 -11.78 -1.08
C ILE A 54 -16.68 -10.84 0.09
N SER A 55 -17.60 -11.22 0.97
CA SER A 55 -17.83 -10.55 2.25
C SER A 55 -17.51 -11.51 3.38
N ILE A 56 -16.58 -11.13 4.25
CA ILE A 56 -16.21 -11.88 5.44
C ILE A 56 -17.06 -11.33 6.59
N PHE A 57 -18.00 -12.15 7.08
CA PHE A 57 -18.80 -11.79 8.24
C PHE A 57 -17.93 -11.70 9.52
N ASN A 58 -17.95 -10.55 10.16
CA ASN A 58 -17.18 -10.33 11.39
C ASN A 58 -17.97 -9.44 12.37
N THR A 59 -18.23 -9.98 13.57
CA THR A 59 -19.02 -9.31 14.60
C THR A 59 -18.26 -8.21 15.35
N LEU A 60 -16.93 -8.20 15.26
CA LEU A 60 -16.07 -7.25 15.99
C LEU A 60 -15.84 -5.97 15.21
N VAL A 61 -15.68 -6.08 13.89
CA VAL A 61 -15.26 -4.96 13.03
C VAL A 61 -16.23 -4.67 11.88
N GLY A 62 -17.41 -5.33 11.89
CA GLY A 62 -18.36 -5.31 10.78
C GLY A 62 -17.89 -6.19 9.61
N ASP A 63 -18.75 -6.35 8.60
CA ASP A 63 -18.46 -7.16 7.44
C ASP A 63 -17.29 -6.57 6.66
N ILE A 64 -16.33 -7.43 6.28
CA ILE A 64 -15.12 -7.04 5.56
C ILE A 64 -15.30 -7.38 4.08
N SER A 65 -15.27 -6.37 3.24
CA SER A 65 -15.31 -6.53 1.78
C SER A 65 -13.91 -6.86 1.25
N VAL A 66 -13.77 -7.93 0.49
CA VAL A 66 -12.51 -8.36 -0.10
C VAL A 66 -12.71 -8.72 -1.56
N ARG A 67 -11.87 -8.19 -2.45
CA ARG A 67 -11.73 -8.71 -3.81
C ARG A 67 -10.62 -9.75 -3.84
N LEU A 68 -10.97 -11.00 -4.09
CA LEU A 68 -10.04 -12.10 -4.27
C LEU A 68 -9.70 -12.25 -5.75
N VAL A 69 -8.42 -12.08 -6.08
CA VAL A 69 -7.90 -12.17 -7.45
C VAL A 69 -6.95 -13.35 -7.54
N LYS A 70 -7.21 -14.27 -8.47
CA LYS A 70 -6.33 -15.41 -8.76
C LYS A 70 -5.81 -15.33 -10.19
N PRO A 71 -4.55 -15.73 -10.45
CA PRO A 71 -4.05 -15.84 -11.83
C PRO A 71 -4.91 -16.78 -12.64
N GLU A 72 -5.30 -16.40 -13.85
CA GLU A 72 -6.13 -17.25 -14.72
C GLU A 72 -5.49 -18.62 -14.99
N SER A 73 -4.16 -18.66 -15.08
CA SER A 73 -3.40 -19.87 -15.40
C SER A 73 -3.37 -20.93 -14.30
N CYS A 74 -3.69 -20.59 -13.05
CA CYS A 74 -3.64 -21.51 -11.90
C CYS A 74 -4.78 -21.24 -10.89
N LYS A 75 -5.90 -20.70 -11.34
CA LYS A 75 -7.03 -20.31 -10.48
C LYS A 75 -7.65 -21.47 -9.70
N ASP A 76 -7.52 -22.69 -10.20
CA ASP A 76 -8.07 -23.90 -9.60
C ASP A 76 -7.07 -24.61 -8.66
N GLU A 77 -5.87 -24.07 -8.51
CA GLU A 77 -4.82 -24.58 -7.61
C GLU A 77 -4.98 -24.00 -6.20
N ILE A 78 -4.34 -24.66 -5.20
CA ILE A 78 -4.18 -24.09 -3.87
C ILE A 78 -3.03 -23.10 -3.94
N LEU A 79 -3.30 -21.80 -3.76
CA LEU A 79 -2.36 -20.72 -3.97
C LEU A 79 -1.91 -20.10 -2.64
N PRO A 80 -0.65 -19.68 -2.52
CA PRO A 80 -0.26 -18.77 -1.44
C PRO A 80 -1.00 -17.43 -1.59
N LEU A 81 -1.06 -16.65 -0.50
CA LEU A 81 -1.85 -15.43 -0.43
C LEU A 81 -0.99 -14.19 -0.24
N ILE A 82 -1.36 -13.12 -0.93
CA ILE A 82 -0.93 -11.75 -0.65
C ILE A 82 -2.15 -10.98 -0.17
N VAL A 83 -2.18 -10.56 1.09
CA VAL A 83 -3.16 -9.57 1.56
C VAL A 83 -2.67 -8.20 1.13
N TYR A 84 -3.45 -7.51 0.31
CA TYR A 84 -3.09 -6.21 -0.24
C TYR A 84 -3.89 -5.09 0.42
N CYS A 85 -3.19 -4.15 1.04
CA CYS A 85 -3.72 -2.93 1.63
C CYS A 85 -3.51 -1.79 0.64
N HIS A 86 -4.58 -1.17 0.18
CA HIS A 86 -4.48 -0.14 -0.85
C HIS A 86 -4.10 1.25 -0.29
N GLY A 87 -3.47 2.05 -1.14
CA GLY A 87 -3.17 3.45 -0.89
C GLY A 87 -4.35 4.39 -1.12
N GLY A 88 -4.04 5.68 -1.31
CA GLY A 88 -5.05 6.73 -1.50
C GLY A 88 -5.37 7.51 -0.23
N GLY A 89 -4.41 7.62 0.70
CA GLY A 89 -4.51 8.45 1.90
C GLY A 89 -5.65 8.04 2.85
N TRP A 90 -6.01 6.76 2.89
CA TRP A 90 -7.17 6.21 3.63
C TRP A 90 -8.53 6.78 3.18
N VAL A 91 -8.56 7.73 2.25
CA VAL A 91 -9.75 8.49 1.79
C VAL A 91 -10.20 8.02 0.41
N MET A 92 -9.25 7.71 -0.46
CA MET A 92 -9.46 7.33 -1.86
C MET A 92 -9.10 5.86 -2.09
N GLY A 93 -9.31 5.41 -3.32
CA GLY A 93 -8.99 4.06 -3.74
C GLY A 93 -10.11 3.06 -3.45
N ASP A 94 -10.18 2.05 -4.28
CA ASP A 94 -11.04 0.87 -4.17
C ASP A 94 -10.52 -0.22 -5.12
N ALA A 95 -11.20 -1.37 -5.14
CA ALA A 95 -10.76 -2.51 -5.93
C ALA A 95 -10.74 -2.25 -7.44
N ASP A 96 -11.54 -1.32 -7.96
CA ASP A 96 -11.57 -0.98 -9.39
C ASP A 96 -10.40 -0.04 -9.76
N VAL A 97 -10.08 0.92 -8.90
CA VAL A 97 -8.91 1.80 -9.03
C VAL A 97 -7.61 1.00 -9.06
N PHE A 98 -7.54 -0.08 -8.28
CA PHE A 98 -6.36 -0.94 -8.14
C PHE A 98 -6.37 -2.18 -9.04
N ASP A 99 -7.40 -2.36 -9.89
CA ASP A 99 -7.62 -3.59 -10.68
C ASP A 99 -6.37 -4.07 -11.43
N MET A 100 -5.74 -3.19 -12.19
CA MET A 100 -4.52 -3.55 -12.93
C MET A 100 -3.35 -3.91 -12.01
N THR A 101 -3.22 -3.24 -10.87
CA THR A 101 -2.14 -3.48 -9.91
C THR A 101 -2.26 -4.87 -9.30
N ILE A 102 -3.42 -5.20 -8.76
CA ILE A 102 -3.65 -6.50 -8.09
C ILE A 102 -3.62 -7.68 -9.07
N LYS A 103 -4.19 -7.53 -10.27
CA LYS A 103 -4.11 -8.55 -11.34
C LYS A 103 -2.66 -8.77 -11.79
N THR A 104 -1.87 -7.69 -11.93
CA THR A 104 -0.45 -7.79 -12.29
C THR A 104 0.35 -8.54 -11.22
N ILE A 105 0.14 -8.21 -9.94
CA ILE A 105 0.80 -8.88 -8.81
C ILE A 105 0.41 -10.36 -8.79
N ALA A 106 -0.89 -10.69 -8.86
CA ALA A 106 -1.35 -12.06 -8.86
C ALA A 106 -0.70 -12.89 -9.98
N GLU A 107 -0.74 -12.40 -11.22
CA GLU A 107 -0.19 -13.12 -12.39
C GLU A 107 1.33 -13.33 -12.29
N HIS A 108 2.09 -12.32 -11.89
CA HIS A 108 3.55 -12.42 -11.82
C HIS A 108 4.04 -13.24 -10.63
N THR A 109 3.32 -13.23 -9.52
CA THR A 109 3.69 -14.01 -8.32
C THR A 109 3.15 -15.43 -8.36
N LYS A 110 2.13 -15.72 -9.20
CA LYS A 110 1.35 -16.97 -9.17
C LYS A 110 0.75 -17.24 -7.79
N SER A 111 0.22 -16.18 -7.19
CA SER A 111 -0.38 -16.19 -5.86
C SER A 111 -1.75 -15.54 -5.92
N ALA A 112 -2.64 -15.91 -5.01
CA ALA A 112 -3.88 -15.17 -4.82
C ALA A 112 -3.57 -13.80 -4.19
N VAL A 113 -4.35 -12.78 -4.56
CA VAL A 113 -4.33 -11.45 -3.94
C VAL A 113 -5.68 -11.20 -3.29
N ALA A 114 -5.73 -11.05 -1.98
CA ALA A 114 -6.89 -10.57 -1.24
C ALA A 114 -6.76 -9.06 -1.04
N PHE A 115 -7.40 -8.30 -1.90
CA PHE A 115 -7.48 -6.85 -1.78
C PHE A 115 -8.56 -6.51 -0.74
N VAL A 116 -8.14 -5.96 0.40
CA VAL A 116 -9.07 -5.55 1.46
C VAL A 116 -9.66 -4.19 1.10
N ASN A 117 -10.94 -4.18 0.76
CA ASN A 117 -11.68 -2.98 0.40
C ASN A 117 -12.21 -2.31 1.68
N TYR A 118 -11.30 -1.87 2.53
CA TYR A 118 -11.59 -1.32 3.85
C TYR A 118 -12.43 -0.04 3.78
N PRO A 119 -13.29 0.24 4.79
CA PRO A 119 -14.06 1.49 4.85
C PRO A 119 -13.15 2.70 4.94
N ARG A 120 -13.42 3.70 4.10
CA ARG A 120 -12.57 4.87 3.92
C ARG A 120 -12.94 6.02 4.86
N ALA A 121 -11.95 6.84 5.18
CA ALA A 121 -12.13 8.11 5.85
C ALA A 121 -12.73 9.16 4.87
N PRO A 122 -13.38 10.21 5.35
CA PRO A 122 -13.63 10.54 6.76
C PRO A 122 -14.80 9.80 7.40
N GLU A 123 -15.58 9.02 6.64
CA GLU A 123 -16.76 8.30 7.12
C GLU A 123 -16.40 7.25 8.18
N PHE A 124 -15.24 6.60 8.01
CA PHE A 124 -14.70 5.62 8.93
C PHE A 124 -13.25 5.97 9.27
N LYS A 125 -13.06 6.49 10.46
CA LYS A 125 -11.76 6.95 10.94
C LYS A 125 -10.94 5.82 11.56
N TYR A 126 -9.67 6.13 11.83
CA TYR A 126 -8.79 5.25 12.58
C TYR A 126 -9.44 4.84 13.93
N PRO A 127 -9.37 3.56 14.32
CA PRO A 127 -8.61 2.45 13.70
C PRO A 127 -9.45 1.49 12.82
N VAL A 128 -10.58 1.89 12.24
CA VAL A 128 -11.51 0.96 11.56
C VAL A 128 -10.82 0.20 10.42
N ALA A 129 -10.13 0.90 9.52
CA ALA A 129 -9.42 0.26 8.39
C ALA A 129 -8.37 -0.75 8.88
N LEU A 130 -7.55 -0.38 9.86
CA LEU A 130 -6.54 -1.26 10.45
C LEU A 130 -7.16 -2.55 11.01
N ASN A 131 -8.24 -2.40 11.79
CA ASN A 131 -8.90 -3.56 12.41
C ASN A 131 -9.51 -4.49 11.37
N GLN A 132 -10.08 -3.96 10.27
CA GLN A 132 -10.59 -4.79 9.19
C GLN A 132 -9.49 -5.54 8.44
N VAL A 133 -8.36 -4.89 8.14
CA VAL A 133 -7.20 -5.56 7.53
C VAL A 133 -6.67 -6.67 8.44
N PHE A 134 -6.51 -6.38 9.73
CA PHE A 134 -6.04 -7.36 10.72
C PHE A 134 -6.96 -8.59 10.78
N GLU A 135 -8.26 -8.39 10.87
CA GLU A 135 -9.23 -9.49 10.91
C GLU A 135 -9.31 -10.24 9.57
N ALA A 136 -9.12 -9.58 8.43
CA ALA A 136 -9.04 -10.24 7.14
C ALA A 136 -7.83 -11.20 7.07
N VAL A 137 -6.64 -10.77 7.54
CA VAL A 137 -5.46 -11.65 7.61
C VAL A 137 -5.73 -12.86 8.47
N LYS A 138 -6.30 -12.68 9.66
CA LYS A 138 -6.66 -13.78 10.57
C LYS A 138 -7.69 -14.74 9.94
N HIS A 139 -8.68 -14.18 9.26
CA HIS A 139 -9.68 -15.00 8.58
C HIS A 139 -9.04 -15.95 7.55
N PHE A 140 -8.17 -15.43 6.69
CA PHE A 140 -7.50 -16.27 5.69
C PHE A 140 -6.48 -17.24 6.31
N ALA A 141 -5.87 -16.91 7.43
CA ALA A 141 -5.00 -17.82 8.14
C ALA A 141 -5.74 -19.03 8.72
N ILE A 142 -7.04 -18.88 9.03
CA ILE A 142 -7.88 -19.95 9.60
C ILE A 142 -8.68 -20.67 8.50
N ASN A 143 -9.31 -19.90 7.60
CA ASN A 143 -10.31 -20.39 6.65
C ASN A 143 -9.83 -20.35 5.20
N GLY A 144 -8.54 -20.14 4.93
CA GLY A 144 -8.01 -19.99 3.57
C GLY A 144 -8.31 -21.16 2.64
N SER A 145 -8.39 -22.38 3.17
CA SER A 145 -8.75 -23.58 2.42
C SER A 145 -10.12 -23.47 1.71
N ASP A 146 -11.08 -22.77 2.29
CA ASP A 146 -12.41 -22.57 1.74
C ASP A 146 -12.38 -21.72 0.45
N TYR A 147 -11.27 -20.98 0.27
CA TYR A 147 -11.02 -20.13 -0.88
C TYR A 147 -9.91 -20.67 -1.80
N GLY A 148 -9.44 -21.92 -1.59
CA GLY A 148 -8.31 -22.48 -2.32
C GLY A 148 -7.00 -21.75 -2.02
N ILE A 149 -6.81 -21.31 -0.78
CA ILE A 149 -5.62 -20.60 -0.30
C ILE A 149 -4.82 -21.46 0.67
N ASN A 150 -3.50 -21.45 0.53
CA ASN A 150 -2.58 -22.01 1.51
C ASN A 150 -2.41 -21.04 2.67
N SER A 151 -3.08 -21.32 3.78
CA SER A 151 -3.06 -20.51 5.01
C SER A 151 -1.69 -20.39 5.69
N GLU A 152 -0.74 -21.27 5.37
CA GLU A 152 0.63 -21.21 5.91
C GLU A 152 1.55 -20.28 5.11
N ARG A 153 1.10 -19.78 3.96
CA ARG A 153 1.87 -18.96 3.03
C ARG A 153 1.17 -17.65 2.74
N ILE A 154 1.19 -16.75 3.73
CA ILE A 154 0.56 -15.43 3.66
C ILE A 154 1.65 -14.36 3.73
N ALA A 155 1.67 -13.48 2.73
CA ALA A 155 2.40 -12.22 2.74
C ALA A 155 1.44 -11.05 2.85
N ILE A 156 1.94 -9.91 3.33
CA ILE A 156 1.21 -8.64 3.30
C ILE A 156 1.91 -7.65 2.39
N ALA A 157 1.14 -6.90 1.62
CA ALA A 157 1.67 -5.85 0.76
C ALA A 157 0.78 -4.61 0.84
N GLY A 158 1.36 -3.44 0.62
CA GLY A 158 0.58 -2.22 0.55
C GLY A 158 1.40 -1.04 0.06
N ASP A 159 0.71 -0.07 -0.51
CA ASP A 159 1.28 1.15 -1.04
C ASP A 159 0.81 2.37 -0.25
N SER A 160 1.68 3.38 -0.03
CA SER A 160 1.29 4.65 0.61
C SER A 160 0.60 4.44 1.98
N ALA A 161 -0.61 4.93 2.16
CA ALA A 161 -1.45 4.68 3.33
C ALA A 161 -1.73 3.18 3.55
N GLY A 162 -1.82 2.38 2.48
CA GLY A 162 -1.91 0.93 2.57
C GLY A 162 -0.61 0.29 3.06
N GLY A 163 0.54 0.87 2.72
CA GLY A 163 1.83 0.49 3.31
C GLY A 163 1.85 0.71 4.83
N ASN A 164 1.29 1.82 5.30
CA ASN A 164 1.08 2.07 6.73
C ASN A 164 0.20 0.99 7.38
N LEU A 165 -0.95 0.68 6.76
CA LEU A 165 -1.85 -0.37 7.27
C LEU A 165 -1.16 -1.75 7.28
N ALA A 166 -0.33 -2.06 6.29
CA ALA A 166 0.44 -3.30 6.23
C ALA A 166 1.43 -3.40 7.40
N ILE A 167 2.20 -2.33 7.66
CA ILE A 167 3.12 -2.26 8.82
C ILE A 167 2.34 -2.41 10.13
N ALA A 168 1.30 -1.60 10.32
CA ALA A 168 0.51 -1.61 11.56
C ALA A 168 -0.14 -2.99 11.80
N THR A 169 -0.61 -3.65 10.74
CA THR A 169 -1.14 -5.02 10.82
C THR A 169 -0.07 -6.02 11.20
N ALA A 170 1.13 -5.93 10.63
CA ALA A 170 2.24 -6.83 10.96
C ALA A 170 2.67 -6.66 12.42
N ILE A 171 2.79 -5.42 12.92
CA ILE A 171 3.07 -5.12 14.33
C ILE A 171 1.97 -5.71 15.21
N LYS A 172 0.69 -5.48 14.89
CA LYS A 172 -0.44 -5.98 15.66
C LYS A 172 -0.47 -7.52 15.70
N LEU A 173 -0.19 -8.19 14.59
CA LEU A 173 -0.08 -9.66 14.56
C LEU A 173 1.09 -10.18 15.40
N ASN A 174 2.20 -9.45 15.45
CA ASN A 174 3.35 -9.82 16.27
C ASN A 174 3.03 -9.75 17.78
N TYR A 175 2.19 -8.79 18.19
CA TYR A 175 1.73 -8.66 19.58
C TYR A 175 0.61 -9.63 19.97
N GLU A 176 -0.42 -9.70 19.12
CA GLU A 176 -1.65 -10.41 19.45
C GLU A 176 -1.67 -11.86 18.93
N GLY A 177 -0.78 -12.19 18.00
CA GLY A 177 -0.79 -13.48 17.30
C GLY A 177 -1.92 -13.58 16.28
N GLY A 178 -2.25 -14.79 15.87
CA GLY A 178 -3.36 -15.10 14.96
C GLY A 178 -2.95 -15.50 13.55
N ALA A 179 -1.85 -14.96 13.01
CA ALA A 179 -1.28 -15.37 11.73
C ALA A 179 0.23 -15.07 11.69
N LYS A 180 0.97 -15.90 10.96
CA LYS A 180 2.38 -15.65 10.69
C LYS A 180 2.55 -15.21 9.26
N LEU A 181 3.04 -13.99 9.06
CA LEU A 181 3.38 -13.48 7.75
C LEU A 181 4.76 -13.99 7.31
N CYS A 182 4.87 -14.47 6.08
CA CYS A 182 6.16 -14.93 5.54
C CYS A 182 6.97 -13.81 4.86
N PHE A 183 6.32 -12.69 4.50
CA PHE A 183 6.95 -11.54 3.87
C PHE A 183 6.10 -10.28 3.96
N GLN A 184 6.73 -9.10 3.89
CA GLN A 184 6.11 -7.81 3.81
C GLN A 184 6.68 -7.00 2.65
N ALA A 185 5.82 -6.49 1.76
CA ALA A 185 6.20 -5.61 0.65
C ALA A 185 5.56 -4.23 0.82
N LEU A 186 6.37 -3.22 1.08
CA LEU A 186 5.96 -1.86 1.38
C LEU A 186 6.36 -0.92 0.24
N ILE A 187 5.39 -0.28 -0.36
CA ILE A 187 5.57 0.53 -1.56
C ILE A 187 5.34 1.98 -1.18
N TYR A 188 6.40 2.79 -1.16
CA TYR A 188 6.41 4.18 -0.70
C TYR A 188 5.52 4.42 0.53
N PRO A 189 5.72 3.65 1.63
CA PRO A 189 4.78 3.61 2.75
C PRO A 189 4.76 4.93 3.53
N VAL A 190 3.60 5.25 4.13
CA VAL A 190 3.52 6.26 5.19
C VAL A 190 4.06 5.66 6.49
N CYS A 191 5.06 6.29 7.09
CA CYS A 191 5.71 5.79 8.31
C CYS A 191 5.66 6.77 9.49
N ASP A 192 5.37 8.05 9.27
CA ASP A 192 5.27 9.05 10.33
C ASP A 192 4.25 10.16 10.03
N ALA A 193 3.49 10.56 11.05
CA ALA A 193 2.54 11.65 10.96
C ALA A 193 3.12 13.03 11.31
N ASP A 194 4.42 13.14 11.64
CA ASP A 194 5.06 14.42 11.98
C ASP A 194 5.43 15.25 10.73
N MET A 195 5.61 14.60 9.57
CA MET A 195 5.82 15.26 8.27
C MET A 195 6.94 16.30 8.28
N ASN A 196 8.08 16.02 8.94
CA ASN A 196 9.16 16.97 9.18
C ASN A 196 10.51 16.56 8.57
N THR A 197 10.56 15.50 7.76
CA THR A 197 11.76 15.03 7.07
C THR A 197 12.23 16.01 6.00
N LYS A 198 13.45 15.78 5.50
CA LYS A 198 14.02 16.59 4.42
C LYS A 198 13.19 16.46 3.14
N SER A 199 12.70 15.25 2.80
CA SER A 199 11.85 15.04 1.63
C SER A 199 10.53 15.81 1.73
N TYR A 200 9.92 15.93 2.91
CA TYR A 200 8.75 16.80 3.11
C TYR A 200 9.04 18.28 2.87
N SER A 201 10.25 18.74 3.15
CA SER A 201 10.66 20.12 2.85
C SER A 201 10.96 20.31 1.35
N GLU A 202 11.63 19.32 0.74
CA GLU A 202 12.08 19.34 -0.64
C GLU A 202 10.91 19.25 -1.61
N PHE A 203 9.95 18.36 -1.37
CA PHE A 203 8.80 18.08 -2.22
C PHE A 203 7.47 18.58 -1.65
N LYS A 204 7.48 19.58 -0.77
CA LYS A 204 6.27 20.09 -0.08
C LYS A 204 5.11 20.45 -1.01
N ASP A 205 5.43 20.87 -2.24
CA ASP A 205 4.46 21.32 -3.25
C ASP A 205 4.27 20.26 -4.39
N GLY A 206 4.74 19.04 -4.21
CA GLY A 206 4.67 17.98 -5.21
C GLY A 206 6.02 17.64 -5.83
N PRO A 207 6.05 16.85 -6.93
CA PRO A 207 5.25 16.99 -8.17
C PRO A 207 3.90 16.26 -8.25
N TRP A 208 3.58 15.33 -7.38
CA TRP A 208 2.29 14.64 -7.32
C TRP A 208 1.72 14.75 -5.90
N LEU A 209 2.25 13.97 -4.95
CA LEU A 209 1.88 14.08 -3.55
C LEU A 209 2.55 15.30 -2.91
N SER A 210 1.77 16.15 -2.25
CA SER A 210 2.27 17.32 -1.53
C SER A 210 2.15 17.15 -0.02
N LYS A 211 2.88 17.96 0.75
CA LYS A 211 2.75 18.01 2.21
C LYS A 211 1.32 18.37 2.64
N LYS A 212 0.68 19.35 1.97
CA LYS A 212 -0.70 19.74 2.27
C LYS A 212 -1.70 18.60 2.01
N ALA A 213 -1.46 17.78 0.98
CA ALA A 213 -2.29 16.61 0.74
C ALA A 213 -2.15 15.59 1.89
N MET A 214 -0.95 15.37 2.41
CA MET A 214 -0.75 14.50 3.58
C MET A 214 -1.40 15.07 4.85
N GLU A 215 -1.34 16.39 5.07
CA GLU A 215 -2.05 17.05 6.17
C GLU A 215 -3.57 16.80 6.07
N TYR A 216 -4.14 16.98 4.88
CA TYR A 216 -5.56 16.68 4.61
C TYR A 216 -5.92 15.21 4.89
N PHE A 217 -5.09 14.26 4.44
CA PHE A 217 -5.35 12.83 4.65
C PHE A 217 -5.31 12.45 6.13
N PHE A 218 -4.33 12.93 6.89
CA PHE A 218 -4.28 12.68 8.33
C PHE A 218 -5.46 13.33 9.08
N ASP A 219 -5.88 14.54 8.71
CA ASP A 219 -7.02 15.20 9.32
C ASP A 219 -8.32 14.45 9.02
N ALA A 220 -8.47 13.85 7.83
CA ALA A 220 -9.59 13.00 7.50
C ALA A 220 -9.57 11.66 8.26
N TYR A 221 -8.39 11.03 8.38
CA TYR A 221 -8.21 9.69 8.93
C TYR A 221 -8.28 9.62 10.45
N LEU A 222 -7.72 10.61 11.15
CA LEU A 222 -7.61 10.60 12.61
C LEU A 222 -8.79 11.32 13.29
N GLU A 223 -9.21 10.80 14.44
CA GLU A 223 -10.20 11.47 15.29
C GLU A 223 -9.60 12.66 16.02
N ASN A 224 -8.36 12.52 16.47
CA ASN A 224 -7.67 13.57 17.20
C ASN A 224 -6.14 13.51 16.97
N LYS A 225 -5.48 14.63 17.24
CA LYS A 225 -4.03 14.79 16.98
C LYS A 225 -3.13 13.90 17.86
N ASN A 226 -3.63 13.41 19.00
CA ASN A 226 -2.81 12.56 19.87
C ASN A 226 -2.54 11.19 19.23
N GLN A 227 -3.47 10.72 18.37
CA GLN A 227 -3.31 9.48 17.63
C GLN A 227 -2.09 9.47 16.69
N LYS A 228 -1.56 10.63 16.30
CA LYS A 228 -0.29 10.75 15.57
C LYS A 228 0.91 10.12 16.30
N ARG A 229 0.81 9.87 17.61
CA ARG A 229 1.86 9.26 18.42
C ARG A 229 1.75 7.74 18.51
N GLU A 230 0.63 7.18 18.07
CA GLU A 230 0.44 5.74 18.11
C GLU A 230 1.29 5.05 17.05
N ILE A 231 1.95 3.95 17.42
CA ILE A 231 2.86 3.22 16.51
C ILE A 231 2.15 2.63 15.30
N SER A 232 0.86 2.37 15.41
CA SER A 232 0.00 1.94 14.29
C SER A 232 -0.39 3.06 13.33
N VAL A 233 -0.14 4.33 13.68
CA VAL A 233 -0.29 5.51 12.81
C VAL A 233 1.08 5.98 12.33
N SER A 234 2.06 5.99 13.22
CA SER A 234 3.43 6.43 12.97
C SER A 234 4.43 5.33 13.34
N PRO A 235 4.62 4.31 12.50
CA PRO A 235 5.52 3.19 12.79
C PRO A 235 6.95 3.58 13.11
N LEU A 236 7.43 4.73 12.63
CA LEU A 236 8.73 5.28 13.02
C LEU A 236 8.87 5.60 14.50
N LYS A 237 7.76 5.72 15.25
CA LYS A 237 7.75 5.93 16.71
C LYS A 237 7.81 4.63 17.52
N ALA A 238 7.72 3.46 16.85
CA ALA A 238 7.87 2.17 17.51
C ALA A 238 9.26 2.02 18.12
N GLU A 239 9.40 1.39 19.26
CA GLU A 239 10.71 1.01 19.79
C GLU A 239 11.28 -0.16 19.00
N ILE A 240 12.57 -0.43 19.14
CA ILE A 240 13.23 -1.54 18.41
C ILE A 240 12.58 -2.89 18.76
N ASP A 241 12.24 -3.09 20.02
CA ASP A 241 11.60 -4.31 20.51
C ASP A 241 10.19 -4.52 19.91
N ASP A 242 9.48 -3.45 19.58
CA ASP A 242 8.16 -3.51 18.91
C ASP A 242 8.24 -4.08 17.49
N LEU A 243 9.39 -3.89 16.85
CA LEU A 243 9.65 -4.28 15.46
C LEU A 243 10.36 -5.65 15.35
N ALA A 244 10.95 -6.11 16.44
CA ALA A 244 11.65 -7.40 16.47
C ALA A 244 10.67 -8.56 16.15
N GLY A 245 11.09 -9.45 15.25
CA GLY A 245 10.25 -10.60 14.84
C GLY A 245 9.27 -10.31 13.71
N LEU A 246 9.21 -9.09 13.19
CA LEU A 246 8.47 -8.78 11.96
C LEU A 246 9.00 -9.60 10.77
N PRO A 247 8.17 -9.88 9.75
CA PRO A 247 8.57 -10.70 8.61
C PRO A 247 9.66 -10.01 7.78
N PRO A 248 10.45 -10.78 7.00
CA PRO A 248 11.36 -10.22 6.01
C PRO A 248 10.67 -9.18 5.14
N THR A 249 11.31 -8.02 4.92
CA THR A 249 10.65 -6.83 4.37
C THR A 249 11.41 -6.26 3.16
N LEU A 250 10.65 -5.93 2.11
CA LEU A 250 11.11 -5.10 1.01
C LEU A 250 10.40 -3.75 1.05
N ILE A 251 11.15 -2.66 1.13
CA ILE A 251 10.63 -1.29 1.03
C ILE A 251 11.06 -0.68 -0.30
N ILE A 252 10.11 -0.09 -1.00
CA ILE A 252 10.36 0.70 -2.21
C ILE A 252 10.02 2.16 -1.90
N THR A 253 10.92 3.07 -2.25
CA THR A 253 10.67 4.52 -2.17
C THR A 253 10.79 5.16 -3.55
N ALA A 254 10.12 6.30 -3.76
CA ALA A 254 10.24 7.09 -4.96
C ALA A 254 11.18 8.29 -4.71
N GLU A 255 12.01 8.66 -5.69
CA GLU A 255 12.96 9.76 -5.51
C GLU A 255 12.27 11.08 -5.21
N ASN A 256 11.22 11.42 -5.97
CA ASN A 256 10.54 12.71 -5.86
C ASN A 256 9.22 12.54 -5.08
N ASP A 257 9.34 12.22 -3.79
CA ASP A 257 8.21 11.89 -2.92
C ASP A 257 8.43 12.47 -1.52
N VAL A 258 7.41 13.07 -0.95
CA VAL A 258 7.44 13.57 0.45
C VAL A 258 7.69 12.43 1.45
N LEU A 259 7.22 11.21 1.16
CA LEU A 259 7.35 10.02 2.03
C LEU A 259 8.70 9.30 1.90
N ARG A 260 9.58 9.75 0.99
CA ARG A 260 10.84 9.06 0.69
C ARG A 260 11.67 8.80 1.95
N ASP A 261 11.97 9.85 2.69
CA ASP A 261 12.93 9.77 3.78
C ASP A 261 12.38 8.95 4.95
N GLU A 262 11.09 9.09 5.30
CA GLU A 262 10.48 8.30 6.38
C GLU A 262 10.42 6.81 6.05
N GLY A 263 10.20 6.44 4.78
CA GLY A 263 10.26 5.04 4.34
C GLY A 263 11.67 4.46 4.45
N GLU A 264 12.70 5.24 4.13
CA GLU A 264 14.10 4.83 4.25
C GLU A 264 14.56 4.77 5.71
N GLU A 265 14.15 5.72 6.55
CA GLU A 265 14.39 5.71 7.99
C GLU A 265 13.74 4.49 8.66
N PHE A 266 12.51 4.14 8.25
CA PHE A 266 11.84 2.94 8.75
C PHE A 266 12.58 1.65 8.36
N ALA A 267 13.14 1.59 7.15
CA ALA A 267 13.98 0.46 6.74
C ALA A 267 15.21 0.30 7.64
N GLN A 268 15.90 1.40 7.99
CA GLN A 268 17.03 1.34 8.91
C GLN A 268 16.60 0.84 10.30
N LYS A 269 15.46 1.31 10.78
CA LYS A 269 14.92 0.89 12.07
C LYS A 269 14.57 -0.61 12.11
N LEU A 270 14.03 -1.16 11.02
CA LEU A 270 13.79 -2.59 10.87
C LEU A 270 15.10 -3.41 10.90
N ILE A 271 16.15 -2.91 10.23
CA ILE A 271 17.47 -3.55 10.24
C ILE A 271 18.05 -3.56 11.66
N GLU A 272 17.94 -2.44 12.40
CA GLU A 272 18.35 -2.35 13.80
C GLU A 272 17.58 -3.31 14.70
N ALA A 273 16.30 -3.57 14.39
CA ALA A 273 15.47 -4.56 15.07
C ALA A 273 15.77 -6.01 14.67
N GLY A 274 16.77 -6.24 13.80
CA GLY A 274 17.14 -7.58 13.34
C GLY A 274 16.22 -8.17 12.27
N VAL A 275 15.37 -7.37 11.64
CA VAL A 275 14.49 -7.81 10.55
C VAL A 275 15.29 -7.85 9.23
N ASP A 276 15.21 -8.96 8.50
CA ASP A 276 15.82 -9.07 7.16
C ASP A 276 15.13 -8.10 6.19
N THR A 277 15.79 -6.97 5.92
CA THR A 277 15.18 -5.84 5.24
C THR A 277 16.04 -5.35 4.08
N ALA A 278 15.37 -5.11 2.94
CA ALA A 278 15.95 -4.38 1.80
C ALA A 278 15.13 -3.12 1.53
N CYS A 279 15.79 -2.00 1.28
CA CYS A 279 15.16 -0.76 0.84
C CYS A 279 15.75 -0.33 -0.51
N VAL A 280 14.88 0.00 -1.47
CA VAL A 280 15.30 0.40 -2.82
C VAL A 280 14.60 1.69 -3.22
N ARG A 281 15.39 2.75 -3.40
CA ARG A 281 14.89 4.00 -3.99
C ARG A 281 14.83 3.88 -5.50
N ILE A 282 13.68 4.20 -6.06
CA ILE A 282 13.47 4.27 -7.51
C ILE A 282 13.62 5.72 -7.97
N ASN A 283 14.63 5.96 -8.79
CA ASN A 283 14.95 7.30 -9.27
C ASN A 283 14.04 7.74 -10.42
N ASN A 284 13.99 9.06 -10.67
CA ASN A 284 13.28 9.73 -11.76
C ASN A 284 11.76 9.48 -11.77
N THR A 285 11.17 9.12 -10.64
CA THR A 285 9.73 8.87 -10.50
C THR A 285 9.13 9.61 -9.31
N ILE A 286 7.81 9.49 -9.16
CA ILE A 286 6.98 10.20 -8.19
C ILE A 286 6.22 9.21 -7.31
N HIS A 287 5.58 9.71 -6.24
CA HIS A 287 4.61 8.92 -5.47
C HIS A 287 3.55 8.28 -6.39
N ASP A 288 2.98 7.16 -6.01
CA ASP A 288 1.95 6.40 -6.76
C ASP A 288 2.40 5.86 -8.14
N PHE A 289 3.69 5.90 -8.48
CA PHE A 289 4.16 5.46 -9.80
C PHE A 289 3.82 4.00 -10.13
N MET A 290 3.60 3.15 -9.14
CA MET A 290 3.16 1.78 -9.35
C MET A 290 1.64 1.67 -9.51
N LEU A 291 0.88 2.55 -8.87
CA LEU A 291 -0.57 2.61 -8.99
C LEU A 291 -1.02 3.19 -10.33
N LEU A 292 -0.44 4.34 -10.71
CA LEU A 292 -0.88 5.15 -11.85
C LEU A 292 -0.72 4.40 -13.19
N ASN A 293 -1.85 4.08 -13.83
CA ASN A 293 -1.89 3.30 -15.07
C ASN A 293 -1.08 3.96 -16.20
N SER A 294 -1.11 5.30 -16.31
CA SER A 294 -0.34 6.09 -17.27
C SER A 294 1.17 5.88 -17.15
N LEU A 295 1.67 5.54 -15.93
CA LEU A 295 3.09 5.36 -15.66
C LEU A 295 3.59 3.92 -15.86
N ARG A 296 2.70 2.97 -16.17
CA ARG A 296 3.05 1.53 -16.32
C ARG A 296 4.08 1.27 -17.42
N LYS A 297 4.19 2.15 -18.41
CA LYS A 297 5.17 2.03 -19.51
C LYS A 297 6.56 2.52 -19.12
N SER A 298 6.72 3.27 -18.02
CA SER A 298 8.04 3.73 -17.55
C SER A 298 8.95 2.58 -17.15
N MET A 299 10.25 2.76 -17.28
CA MET A 299 11.23 1.76 -16.84
C MET A 299 11.21 1.61 -15.31
N ALA A 300 10.98 2.71 -14.59
CA ALA A 300 10.83 2.74 -13.13
C ALA A 300 9.73 1.78 -12.69
N THR A 301 8.51 1.92 -13.22
CA THR A 301 7.36 1.08 -12.87
C THR A 301 7.58 -0.38 -13.26
N LYS A 302 8.06 -0.65 -14.48
CA LYS A 302 8.33 -2.03 -14.94
C LYS A 302 9.38 -2.75 -14.11
N ALA A 303 10.48 -2.06 -13.77
CA ALA A 303 11.54 -2.63 -12.94
C ALA A 303 11.03 -2.93 -11.53
N THR A 304 10.24 -2.02 -10.96
CA THR A 304 9.70 -2.16 -9.60
C THR A 304 8.70 -3.31 -9.51
N TYR A 305 7.78 -3.47 -10.46
CA TYR A 305 6.89 -4.64 -10.48
C TYR A 305 7.68 -5.96 -10.54
N LYS A 306 8.72 -6.04 -11.40
CA LYS A 306 9.57 -7.24 -11.49
C LYS A 306 10.27 -7.53 -10.17
N LEU A 307 10.79 -6.50 -9.51
CA LEU A 307 11.48 -6.61 -8.23
C LEU A 307 10.54 -7.13 -7.14
N ILE A 308 9.43 -6.43 -6.90
CA ILE A 308 8.47 -6.78 -5.85
C ILE A 308 7.90 -8.17 -6.08
N CYS A 309 7.44 -8.47 -7.31
CA CYS A 309 6.85 -9.78 -7.61
C CYS A 309 7.87 -10.90 -7.48
N LYS A 310 9.17 -10.67 -7.78
CA LYS A 310 10.22 -11.66 -7.58
C LYS A 310 10.42 -11.99 -6.09
N PHE A 311 10.48 -10.99 -5.23
CA PHE A 311 10.65 -11.18 -3.78
C PHE A 311 9.42 -11.86 -3.17
N LEU A 312 8.21 -11.37 -3.47
CA LEU A 312 6.95 -11.97 -3.02
C LEU A 312 6.86 -13.44 -3.46
N LYS A 313 7.09 -13.71 -4.74
CA LYS A 313 7.07 -15.08 -5.27
C LYS A 313 8.07 -15.99 -4.57
N HIS A 314 9.30 -15.51 -4.36
CA HIS A 314 10.33 -16.31 -3.67
C HIS A 314 9.92 -16.61 -2.22
N ALA A 315 9.35 -15.67 -1.50
CA ALA A 315 8.92 -15.87 -0.12
C ALA A 315 7.71 -16.80 0.01
N LEU A 316 6.77 -16.71 -0.93
CA LEU A 316 5.51 -17.44 -0.91
C LEU A 316 5.61 -18.90 -1.40
N HIS A 317 6.57 -19.21 -2.27
CA HIS A 317 6.71 -20.54 -2.89
C HIS A 317 7.97 -21.32 -2.41
N LYS A 318 8.45 -20.98 -1.20
CA LYS A 318 9.55 -21.73 -0.54
C LYS A 318 9.12 -23.06 0.01
#